data_c5655a8cfdfd9685a426e9a4f8472c37
#
_entry.id   c5655a8cfdfd9685a426e9a4f8472c37
#
_cell.length_a   1.000
_cell.length_b   1.000
_cell.length_c   1.000
_cell.angle_alpha   90.00
_cell.angle_beta   90.00
_cell.angle_gamma   90.00
#
_symmetry.space_group_name_H-M   'P 1'
#
loop_
_entity.id
_entity.type
_entity.pdbx_description
1 polymer ?
#
loop_
_entity_poly.entity_id
_entity_poly.type
_entity_poly.pdbx_seq_one_letter_code
_entity_poly.pdbx_strand_id
1 'polypeptide(L)'
;MSLIVLPGMAERKRGLIINVSSLSSIVPAPLLAVYGATKAYVDSLSVSLAAEYRSRGITVQCVLPGFVVSNMSKVKRPSLMIPTPMAYVKSSLKTIGVEARTAGYYMHKLQIYMIEVMKTYLPGGILTHIVFNQLKTIRIKGLKKREREAKAQ
;
A
#
# COMPACT_ATOMS: atom_id res chain seq x y z
N MET A 1 3.06 -15.99 8.99
CA MET A 1 3.94 -16.33 7.84
C MET A 1 5.40 -15.90 8.11
N SER A 2 5.73 -14.61 8.30
CA SER A 2 7.15 -14.18 8.50
C SER A 2 7.86 -14.95 9.60
N LEU A 3 7.24 -15.15 10.77
CA LEU A 3 7.83 -15.90 11.89
C LEU A 3 8.15 -17.38 11.57
N ILE A 4 7.46 -17.96 10.59
CA ILE A 4 7.70 -19.36 10.18
C ILE A 4 8.95 -19.49 9.31
N VAL A 5 9.19 -18.51 8.43
CA VAL A 5 10.28 -18.57 7.44
C VAL A 5 11.59 -17.94 7.95
N LEU A 6 11.50 -16.99 8.88
CA LEU A 6 12.65 -16.26 9.42
C LEU A 6 13.74 -17.14 10.05
N PRO A 7 13.43 -18.17 10.87
CA PRO A 7 14.48 -19.01 11.47
C PRO A 7 15.37 -19.65 10.41
N GLY A 8 14.81 -20.36 9.43
CA GLY A 8 15.57 -20.99 8.37
C GLY A 8 16.30 -20.00 7.43
N MET A 9 15.77 -18.78 7.25
CA MET A 9 16.47 -17.71 6.54
C MET A 9 17.69 -17.21 7.36
N ALA A 10 17.54 -17.09 8.68
CA ALA A 10 18.60 -16.64 9.57
C ALA A 10 19.76 -17.64 9.64
N GLU A 11 19.46 -18.95 9.69
CA GLU A 11 20.48 -20.02 9.67
C GLU A 11 21.36 -19.96 8.42
N ARG A 12 20.73 -19.84 7.24
CA ARG A 12 21.47 -19.76 5.98
C ARG A 12 21.97 -18.34 5.64
N LYS A 13 21.76 -17.35 6.52
CA LYS A 13 22.13 -15.94 6.36
C LYS A 13 21.70 -15.33 5.02
N ARG A 14 20.58 -15.78 4.49
CA ARG A 14 20.06 -15.36 3.19
C ARG A 14 18.54 -15.49 3.15
N GLY A 15 17.84 -14.39 2.82
CA GLY A 15 16.39 -14.40 2.66
C GLY A 15 15.87 -13.10 2.13
N LEU A 16 14.69 -13.16 1.50
CA LEU A 16 13.93 -12.00 1.03
C LEU A 16 12.47 -12.18 1.44
N ILE A 17 11.92 -11.19 2.14
CA ILE A 17 10.50 -11.09 2.48
C ILE A 17 9.97 -9.80 1.88
N ILE A 18 8.94 -9.90 1.05
CA ILE A 18 8.24 -8.74 0.49
C ILE A 18 6.82 -8.74 1.04
N ASN A 19 6.52 -7.77 1.89
CA ASN A 19 5.20 -7.55 2.43
C ASN A 19 4.46 -6.48 1.63
N VAL A 20 3.21 -6.74 1.28
CA VAL A 20 2.38 -5.78 0.50
C VAL A 20 1.41 -5.08 1.44
N SER A 21 1.71 -3.82 1.75
CA SER A 21 0.84 -2.90 2.48
C SER A 21 -0.06 -2.10 1.52
N SER A 22 -0.25 -0.82 1.73
CA SER A 22 -1.04 0.10 0.91
C SER A 22 -0.72 1.54 1.28
N LEU A 23 -0.99 2.50 0.41
CA LEU A 23 -0.99 3.92 0.76
C LEU A 23 -1.96 4.28 1.90
N SER A 24 -2.99 3.46 2.13
CA SER A 24 -3.91 3.62 3.27
C SER A 24 -3.26 3.35 4.64
N SER A 25 -2.02 2.86 4.71
CA SER A 25 -1.25 2.74 5.95
C SER A 25 -0.71 4.09 6.44
N ILE A 26 -0.61 5.08 5.55
CA ILE A 26 0.08 6.35 5.81
C ILE A 26 -0.86 7.40 6.42
N VAL A 27 -2.16 7.31 6.09
CA VAL A 27 -3.19 8.26 6.55
C VAL A 27 -4.39 7.50 7.10
N PRO A 28 -5.14 8.10 8.04
CA PRO A 28 -6.42 7.56 8.46
C PRO A 28 -7.33 7.34 7.24
N ALA A 29 -7.93 6.16 7.13
CA ALA A 29 -8.82 5.79 6.04
C ALA A 29 -10.26 5.59 6.55
N PRO A 30 -11.05 6.67 6.76
CA PRO A 30 -12.45 6.57 7.15
C PRO A 30 -13.23 5.71 6.14
N LEU A 31 -14.24 4.99 6.59
CA LEU A 31 -14.99 3.98 5.82
C LEU A 31 -14.20 2.72 5.44
N LEU A 32 -12.88 2.70 5.65
CA LEU A 32 -11.97 1.57 5.47
C LEU A 32 -11.06 1.39 6.71
N ALA A 33 -11.55 1.73 7.90
CA ALA A 33 -10.74 1.81 9.12
C ALA A 33 -9.98 0.50 9.42
N VAL A 34 -10.67 -0.64 9.42
CA VAL A 34 -10.04 -1.95 9.65
C VAL A 34 -8.99 -2.27 8.58
N TYR A 35 -9.30 -2.00 7.31
CA TYR A 35 -8.34 -2.20 6.23
C TYR A 35 -7.09 -1.32 6.42
N GLY A 36 -7.28 -0.02 6.69
CA GLY A 36 -6.16 0.90 6.96
C GLY A 36 -5.31 0.45 8.14
N ALA A 37 -5.95 0.05 9.24
CA ALA A 37 -5.26 -0.45 10.43
C ALA A 37 -4.44 -1.72 10.14
N THR A 38 -5.00 -2.70 9.42
CA THR A 38 -4.26 -3.92 9.05
C THR A 38 -3.07 -3.60 8.13
N LYS A 39 -3.20 -2.62 7.22
CA LYS A 39 -2.10 -2.20 6.34
C LYS A 39 -1.03 -1.41 7.10
N ALA A 40 -1.41 -0.59 8.08
CA ALA A 40 -0.47 0.09 8.98
C ALA A 40 0.31 -0.91 9.85
N TYR A 41 -0.35 -1.95 10.35
CA TYR A 41 0.30 -3.05 11.04
C TYR A 41 1.37 -3.72 10.16
N VAL A 42 1.02 -4.09 8.93
CA VAL A 42 1.97 -4.73 7.99
C VAL A 42 3.16 -3.81 7.67
N ASP A 43 2.92 -2.50 7.51
CA ASP A 43 3.95 -1.50 7.25
C ASP A 43 4.93 -1.42 8.44
N SER A 44 4.43 -1.19 9.65
CA SER A 44 5.23 -1.09 10.87
C SER A 44 6.00 -2.39 11.16
N LEU A 45 5.33 -3.55 11.09
CA LEU A 45 5.97 -4.86 11.27
C LEU A 45 7.13 -5.06 10.28
N SER A 46 6.94 -4.71 9.01
CA SER A 46 7.96 -4.91 7.98
C SER A 46 9.21 -4.06 8.22
N VAL A 47 9.02 -2.79 8.62
CA VAL A 47 10.13 -1.88 8.94
C VAL A 47 10.90 -2.38 10.15
N SER A 48 10.21 -2.84 11.20
CA SER A 48 10.83 -3.41 12.39
C SER A 48 11.64 -4.67 12.06
N LEU A 49 11.05 -5.62 11.34
CA LEU A 49 11.75 -6.84 10.91
C LEU A 49 12.95 -6.53 10.00
N ALA A 50 12.84 -5.54 9.13
CA ALA A 50 13.96 -5.12 8.28
C ALA A 50 15.15 -4.65 9.12
N ALA A 51 14.92 -3.89 10.19
CA ALA A 51 15.97 -3.43 11.09
C ALA A 51 16.58 -4.61 11.92
N GLU A 52 15.72 -5.47 12.48
CA GLU A 52 16.14 -6.59 13.33
C GLU A 52 16.99 -7.64 12.57
N TYR A 53 16.63 -7.91 11.31
CA TYR A 53 17.23 -9.04 10.55
C TYR A 53 18.26 -8.62 9.51
N ARG A 54 18.52 -7.32 9.36
CA ARG A 54 19.52 -6.79 8.41
C ARG A 54 20.91 -7.39 8.63
N SER A 55 21.36 -7.47 9.88
CA SER A 55 22.67 -8.04 10.26
C SER A 55 22.76 -9.56 10.01
N ARG A 56 21.62 -10.23 9.84
CA ARG A 56 21.52 -11.66 9.56
C ARG A 56 21.43 -11.99 8.07
N GLY A 57 21.68 -11.01 7.18
CA GLY A 57 21.65 -11.20 5.73
C GLY A 57 20.23 -11.38 5.16
N ILE A 58 19.18 -10.94 5.89
CA ILE A 58 17.80 -11.04 5.44
C ILE A 58 17.32 -9.66 5.01
N THR A 59 16.79 -9.58 3.80
CA THR A 59 16.12 -8.37 3.27
C THR A 59 14.62 -8.48 3.54
N VAL A 60 14.07 -7.53 4.28
CA VAL A 60 12.62 -7.38 4.44
C VAL A 60 12.21 -6.06 3.81
N GLN A 61 11.26 -6.10 2.90
CA GLN A 61 10.76 -4.91 2.21
C GLN A 61 9.24 -4.79 2.36
N CYS A 62 8.77 -3.60 2.67
CA CYS A 62 7.37 -3.23 2.62
C CYS A 62 7.07 -2.45 1.35
N VAL A 63 6.11 -2.92 0.57
CA VAL A 63 5.65 -2.23 -0.63
C VAL A 63 4.28 -1.61 -0.36
N LEU A 64 4.14 -0.31 -0.64
CA LEU A 64 2.94 0.48 -0.40
C LEU A 64 2.29 0.91 -1.73
N PRO A 65 1.52 0.03 -2.40
CA PRO A 65 0.84 0.40 -3.62
C PRO A 65 -0.26 1.44 -3.35
N GLY A 66 -0.39 2.38 -4.30
CA GLY A 66 -1.62 3.14 -4.49
C GLY A 66 -2.63 2.33 -5.31
N PHE A 67 -3.48 3.01 -6.08
CA PHE A 67 -4.39 2.31 -6.98
C PHE A 67 -3.63 1.68 -8.15
N VAL A 68 -3.92 0.39 -8.37
CA VAL A 68 -3.44 -0.40 -9.52
C VAL A 68 -4.67 -0.97 -10.22
N VAL A 69 -4.65 -1.09 -11.55
CA VAL A 69 -5.72 -1.75 -12.30
C VAL A 69 -5.91 -3.16 -11.78
N SER A 70 -7.08 -3.46 -11.19
CA SER A 70 -7.37 -4.78 -10.62
C SER A 70 -8.86 -4.95 -10.35
N ASN A 71 -9.27 -6.20 -10.11
CA ASN A 71 -10.63 -6.49 -9.67
C ASN A 71 -10.96 -5.88 -8.31
N MET A 72 -9.96 -5.73 -7.42
CA MET A 72 -10.13 -5.11 -6.10
C MET A 72 -10.37 -3.61 -6.22
N SER A 73 -9.58 -2.90 -7.00
CA SER A 73 -9.70 -1.44 -7.18
C SER A 73 -10.91 -1.05 -8.05
N LYS A 74 -11.49 -2.02 -8.79
CA LYS A 74 -12.54 -1.81 -9.81
C LYS A 74 -12.16 -0.83 -10.93
N VAL A 75 -10.90 -0.40 -10.99
CA VAL A 75 -10.37 0.42 -12.09
C VAL A 75 -10.03 -0.50 -13.26
N LYS A 76 -10.59 -0.19 -14.44
CA LYS A 76 -10.41 -1.01 -15.66
C LYS A 76 -9.39 -0.40 -16.64
N ARG A 77 -9.22 0.93 -16.62
CA ARG A 77 -8.33 1.64 -17.55
C ARG A 77 -7.10 2.15 -16.82
N PRO A 78 -5.90 1.83 -17.29
CA PRO A 78 -4.67 2.35 -16.71
C PRO A 78 -4.53 3.85 -16.99
N SER A 79 -3.80 4.54 -16.14
CA SER A 79 -3.37 5.93 -16.31
C SER A 79 -1.97 6.10 -15.72
N LEU A 80 -1.39 7.27 -15.88
CA LEU A 80 -0.09 7.60 -15.28
C LEU A 80 -0.08 7.37 -13.75
N MET A 81 -1.20 7.69 -13.08
CA MET A 81 -1.36 7.53 -11.62
C MET A 81 -1.79 6.10 -11.23
N ILE A 82 -2.33 5.34 -12.16
CA ILE A 82 -2.90 4.00 -11.91
C ILE A 82 -2.28 3.03 -12.93
N PRO A 83 -1.14 2.42 -12.61
CA PRO A 83 -0.45 1.51 -13.52
C PRO A 83 -1.20 0.19 -13.72
N THR A 84 -0.85 -0.53 -14.76
CA THR A 84 -1.23 -1.95 -14.89
C THR A 84 -0.50 -2.78 -13.83
N PRO A 85 -1.01 -3.96 -13.43
CA PRO A 85 -0.32 -4.85 -12.50
C PRO A 85 1.11 -5.19 -12.93
N MET A 86 1.29 -5.50 -14.21
CA MET A 86 2.61 -5.83 -14.77
C MET A 86 3.60 -4.66 -14.66
N ALA A 87 3.16 -3.44 -15.03
CA ALA A 87 4.00 -2.24 -14.94
C ALA A 87 4.37 -1.95 -13.48
N TYR A 88 3.41 -2.11 -12.54
CA TYR A 88 3.65 -1.93 -11.12
C TYR A 88 4.67 -2.94 -10.59
N VAL A 89 4.47 -4.24 -10.83
CA VAL A 89 5.37 -5.31 -10.36
C VAL A 89 6.77 -5.12 -10.93
N LYS A 90 6.89 -4.88 -12.25
CA LYS A 90 8.19 -4.64 -12.90
C LYS A 90 8.94 -3.45 -12.30
N SER A 91 8.23 -2.38 -11.93
CA SER A 91 8.82 -1.22 -11.24
C SER A 91 9.20 -1.56 -9.81
N SER A 92 8.32 -2.24 -9.06
CA SER A 92 8.52 -2.61 -7.67
C SER A 92 9.71 -3.54 -7.46
N LEU A 93 9.90 -4.54 -8.33
CA LEU A 93 11.00 -5.47 -8.26
C LEU A 93 12.38 -4.79 -8.35
N LYS A 94 12.48 -3.64 -9.05
CA LYS A 94 13.73 -2.86 -9.13
C LYS A 94 14.12 -2.19 -7.81
N THR A 95 13.23 -2.11 -6.84
CA THR A 95 13.47 -1.47 -5.55
C THR A 95 13.95 -2.46 -4.48
N ILE A 96 14.02 -3.75 -4.81
CA ILE A 96 14.44 -4.80 -3.86
C ILE A 96 15.88 -4.55 -3.41
N GLY A 97 16.08 -4.54 -2.10
CA GLY A 97 17.39 -4.31 -1.48
C GLY A 97 17.83 -2.85 -1.44
N VAL A 98 17.08 -1.93 -2.08
CA VAL A 98 17.42 -0.49 -2.08
C VAL A 98 16.73 0.24 -0.91
N GLU A 99 15.44 0.00 -0.72
CA GLU A 99 14.63 0.64 0.32
C GLU A 99 13.88 -0.44 1.12
N ALA A 100 13.88 -0.35 2.45
CA ALA A 100 13.07 -1.26 3.28
C ALA A 100 11.57 -0.96 3.15
N ARG A 101 11.20 0.27 2.81
CA ARG A 101 9.83 0.75 2.61
C ARG A 101 9.76 1.54 1.30
N THR A 102 8.93 1.11 0.38
CA THR A 102 8.84 1.71 -0.96
C THR A 102 7.41 1.76 -1.49
N ALA A 103 7.13 2.75 -2.33
CA ALA A 103 5.86 2.79 -3.09
C ALA A 103 5.83 1.79 -4.26
N GLY A 104 6.99 1.27 -4.67
CA GLY A 104 7.14 0.35 -5.80
C GLY A 104 6.93 0.97 -7.19
N TYR A 105 6.36 2.17 -7.29
CA TYR A 105 6.07 2.87 -8.54
C TYR A 105 6.27 4.38 -8.38
N TYR A 106 6.89 5.03 -9.35
CA TYR A 106 7.32 6.43 -9.21
C TYR A 106 6.19 7.42 -8.91
N MET A 107 5.02 7.28 -9.56
CA MET A 107 3.87 8.15 -9.27
C MET A 107 3.26 7.89 -7.89
N HIS A 108 3.29 6.65 -7.41
CA HIS A 108 2.89 6.35 -6.04
C HIS A 108 3.90 6.92 -5.03
N LYS A 109 5.20 6.96 -5.36
CA LYS A 109 6.22 7.62 -4.53
C LYS A 109 5.96 9.13 -4.43
N LEU A 110 5.60 9.76 -5.54
CA LEU A 110 5.17 11.16 -5.55
C LEU A 110 3.91 11.37 -4.69
N GLN A 111 2.93 10.48 -4.76
CA GLN A 111 1.73 10.55 -3.90
C GLN A 111 2.09 10.45 -2.42
N ILE A 112 2.98 9.52 -2.02
CA ILE A 112 3.48 9.43 -0.64
C ILE A 112 4.11 10.75 -0.22
N TYR A 113 5.01 11.29 -1.02
CA TYR A 113 5.67 12.56 -0.73
C TYR A 113 4.67 13.70 -0.52
N MET A 114 3.70 13.84 -1.41
CA MET A 114 2.63 14.84 -1.28
C MET A 114 1.81 14.65 0.00
N ILE A 115 1.48 13.42 0.36
CA ILE A 115 0.76 13.10 1.59
C ILE A 115 1.58 13.50 2.82
N GLU A 116 2.87 13.18 2.86
CA GLU A 116 3.74 13.53 3.99
C GLU A 116 3.92 15.05 4.12
N VAL A 117 4.06 15.78 3.00
CA VAL A 117 4.06 17.24 2.99
C VAL A 117 2.74 17.77 3.56
N MET A 118 1.60 17.24 3.11
CA MET A 118 0.29 17.66 3.64
C MET A 118 0.15 17.35 5.14
N LYS A 119 0.64 16.22 5.62
CA LYS A 119 0.63 15.89 7.06
C LYS A 119 1.45 16.86 7.88
N THR A 120 2.54 17.38 7.34
CA THR A 120 3.43 18.31 8.04
C THR A 120 2.83 19.72 8.15
N TYR A 121 2.20 20.19 7.07
CA TYR A 121 1.76 21.59 6.98
C TYR A 121 0.26 21.79 7.22
N LEU A 122 -0.58 20.74 7.10
CA LEU A 122 -2.02 20.87 7.34
C LEU A 122 -2.41 20.35 8.72
N PRO A 123 -3.36 21.01 9.41
CA PRO A 123 -3.98 20.45 10.61
C PRO A 123 -4.51 19.04 10.33
N GLY A 124 -4.23 18.08 11.23
CA GLY A 124 -4.51 16.64 10.99
C GLY A 124 -5.96 16.30 10.62
N GLY A 125 -6.92 17.12 11.07
CA GLY A 125 -8.33 16.95 10.70
C GLY A 125 -8.64 17.23 9.22
N ILE A 126 -7.91 18.13 8.57
CA ILE A 126 -8.15 18.51 7.17
C ILE A 126 -7.84 17.34 6.23
N LEU A 127 -6.69 16.72 6.39
CA LEU A 127 -6.30 15.57 5.55
C LEU A 127 -7.28 14.41 5.73
N THR A 128 -7.66 14.11 6.96
CA THR A 128 -8.66 13.07 7.25
C THR A 128 -10.01 13.38 6.59
N HIS A 129 -10.44 14.65 6.59
CA HIS A 129 -11.66 15.09 5.95
C HIS A 129 -11.61 14.94 4.41
N ILE A 130 -10.48 15.30 3.80
CA ILE A 130 -10.24 15.12 2.35
C ILE A 130 -10.35 13.63 1.98
N VAL A 131 -9.65 12.76 2.72
CA VAL A 131 -9.69 11.31 2.50
C VAL A 131 -11.11 10.76 2.69
N PHE A 132 -11.83 11.20 3.73
CA PHE A 132 -13.22 10.81 3.96
C PHE A 132 -14.12 11.15 2.78
N ASN A 133 -14.05 12.38 2.25
CA ASN A 133 -14.87 12.81 1.13
C ASN A 133 -14.57 12.04 -0.17
N GLN A 134 -13.30 11.74 -0.41
CA GLN A 134 -12.89 10.90 -1.54
C GLN A 134 -13.47 9.48 -1.42
N LEU A 135 -13.30 8.83 -0.26
CA LEU A 135 -13.79 7.47 -0.03
C LEU A 135 -15.31 7.39 -0.03
N LYS A 136 -16.01 8.41 0.51
CA LYS A 136 -17.46 8.55 0.44
C LYS A 136 -17.95 8.60 -1.00
N THR A 137 -17.29 9.38 -1.84
CA THR A 137 -17.61 9.49 -3.28
C THR A 137 -17.45 8.15 -4.00
N ILE A 138 -16.35 7.44 -3.74
CA ILE A 138 -16.10 6.11 -4.31
C ILE A 138 -17.17 5.12 -3.86
N ARG A 139 -17.52 5.12 -2.57
CA ARG A 139 -18.58 4.25 -2.01
C ARG A 139 -19.93 4.50 -2.66
N ILE A 140 -20.35 5.77 -2.80
CA ILE A 140 -21.63 6.13 -3.42
C ILE A 140 -21.67 5.66 -4.89
N LYS A 141 -20.58 5.88 -5.66
CA LYS A 141 -20.50 5.40 -7.04
C LYS A 141 -20.58 3.87 -7.12
N GLY A 142 -19.94 3.17 -6.19
CA GLY A 142 -20.00 1.72 -6.11
C GLY A 142 -21.40 1.18 -5.80
N LEU A 143 -22.13 1.80 -4.86
CA LEU A 143 -23.51 1.43 -4.51
C LEU A 143 -24.46 1.65 -5.70
N LYS A 144 -24.42 2.83 -6.32
CA LYS A 144 -25.25 3.13 -7.52
C LYS A 144 -25.00 2.16 -8.67
N LYS A 145 -23.75 1.69 -8.83
CA LYS A 145 -23.43 0.68 -9.85
C LYS A 145 -24.08 -0.67 -9.52
N ARG A 146 -23.99 -1.13 -8.27
CA ARG A 146 -24.63 -2.38 -7.81
C ARG A 146 -26.14 -2.35 -7.97
N GLU A 147 -26.78 -1.21 -7.64
CA GLU A 147 -28.23 -1.03 -7.81
C GLU A 147 -28.65 -1.12 -9.30
N ARG A 148 -27.86 -0.54 -10.20
CA ARG A 148 -28.10 -0.65 -11.66
C ARG A 148 -27.93 -2.08 -12.17
N GLU A 149 -26.90 -2.78 -11.70
CA GLU A 149 -26.66 -4.18 -12.08
C GLU A 149 -27.76 -5.10 -11.53
N ALA A 150 -28.25 -4.88 -10.31
CA ALA A 150 -29.37 -5.62 -9.74
C ALA A 150 -30.73 -5.38 -10.44
N LYS A 151 -30.95 -4.18 -11.01
CA LYS A 151 -32.16 -3.86 -11.78
C LYS A 151 -32.12 -4.37 -13.22
N ALA A 152 -30.96 -4.80 -13.71
CA ALA A 152 -30.76 -5.30 -15.07
C ALA A 152 -30.80 -6.84 -15.15
N GLN A 153 -30.91 -7.50 -13.98
CA GLN A 153 -31.16 -8.96 -13.83
C GLN A 153 -32.65 -9.21 -13.60
#